data_27086fdf2ef99de2abcf13b5e6f06b21
#
_entry.id   27086fdf2ef99de2abcf13b5e6f06b21
#
_cell.length_a   1.000
_cell.length_b   1.000
_cell.length_c   1.000
_cell.angle_alpha   90.00
_cell.angle_beta   90.00
_cell.angle_gamma   90.00
#
_symmetry.space_group_name_H-M   'P 1'
#
loop_
_entity.id
_entity.type
_entity.pdbx_description
1 polymer ?
#
loop_
_entity_poly.entity_id
_entity_poly.type
_entity_poly.pdbx_seq_one_letter_code
_entity_poly.pdbx_strand_id
1 'polypeptide(L)'
;MIFMKRIILYLLIGFVYTINFSEDISPIIYNNCTSCHRPNEIGAFLPLENYQDVYNNRSLIAYVIGGDDDLRHGNPIMPPWPPDREFSTLLNERYLDDVEIDLVIDWVQQGAPQGNPDLEHPIPEFPDGSALGEPDLIFEMEESHFVEGNYEDDYRCFVFSLENEQEIELSAIEFRPGNREAVHHAIITYVPHGAADHLENEDNQYGYECYG
;
A
#
# COMPACT_ATOMS: atom_id res chain seq x y z
N MET A 1 -38.18 -66.57 -2.26
CA MET A 1 -38.05 -65.50 -1.28
C MET A 1 -36.89 -64.59 -1.68
N ILE A 2 -37.18 -63.54 -2.42
CA ILE A 2 -36.16 -62.64 -3.06
C ILE A 2 -35.91 -61.50 -2.11
N PHE A 3 -34.74 -61.43 -1.50
CA PHE A 3 -34.31 -60.29 -0.70
C PHE A 3 -33.92 -59.14 -1.58
N MET A 4 -34.76 -58.13 -1.66
CA MET A 4 -34.52 -56.86 -2.34
C MET A 4 -33.64 -55.99 -1.44
N LYS A 5 -32.32 -55.93 -1.71
CA LYS A 5 -31.41 -55.03 -1.03
C LYS A 5 -31.72 -53.59 -1.48
N ARG A 6 -32.29 -52.79 -0.57
CA ARG A 6 -32.42 -51.32 -0.77
C ARG A 6 -31.03 -50.67 -0.63
N ILE A 7 -30.52 -50.20 -1.74
CA ILE A 7 -29.33 -49.30 -1.74
C ILE A 7 -29.81 -47.92 -1.35
N ILE A 8 -29.45 -47.45 -0.16
CA ILE A 8 -29.67 -46.04 0.27
C ILE A 8 -28.49 -45.27 -0.23
N LEU A 9 -28.71 -44.44 -1.26
CA LEU A 9 -27.72 -43.50 -1.79
C LEU A 9 -27.75 -42.27 -0.88
N TYR A 10 -26.73 -42.08 -0.04
CA TYR A 10 -26.53 -40.86 0.71
C TYR A 10 -25.94 -39.82 -0.23
N LEU A 11 -26.74 -38.85 -0.66
CA LEU A 11 -26.27 -37.62 -1.29
C LEU A 11 -25.57 -36.76 -0.19
N LEU A 12 -24.24 -36.81 -0.17
CA LEU A 12 -23.44 -35.86 0.56
C LEU A 12 -23.53 -34.54 -0.20
N ILE A 13 -24.46 -33.66 0.20
CA ILE A 13 -24.48 -32.27 -0.23
C ILE A 13 -23.37 -31.59 0.56
N GLY A 14 -22.18 -31.54 0.01
CA GLY A 14 -21.13 -30.67 0.51
C GLY A 14 -21.57 -29.22 0.30
N PHE A 15 -21.66 -28.44 1.35
CA PHE A 15 -21.73 -26.99 1.21
C PHE A 15 -20.39 -26.52 0.62
N VAL A 16 -20.37 -26.19 -0.66
CA VAL A 16 -19.24 -25.50 -1.26
C VAL A 16 -19.33 -24.06 -0.79
N TYR A 17 -18.45 -23.68 0.12
CA TYR A 17 -18.29 -22.27 0.48
C TYR A 17 -17.74 -21.55 -0.75
N THR A 18 -18.45 -20.54 -1.22
CA THR A 18 -18.02 -19.72 -2.35
C THR A 18 -17.45 -18.43 -1.78
N ILE A 19 -16.16 -18.23 -1.99
CA ILE A 19 -15.48 -16.98 -1.62
C ILE A 19 -16.14 -15.83 -2.40
N ASN A 20 -16.52 -14.76 -1.70
CA ASN A 20 -17.16 -13.61 -2.31
C ASN A 20 -16.46 -12.31 -1.92
N PHE A 21 -16.67 -11.26 -2.75
CA PHE A 21 -16.03 -9.98 -2.52
C PHE A 21 -16.47 -9.34 -1.21
N SER A 22 -17.78 -9.27 -0.98
CA SER A 22 -18.35 -8.46 0.10
C SER A 22 -17.90 -8.90 1.49
N GLU A 23 -17.79 -10.20 1.73
CA GLU A 23 -17.48 -10.73 3.06
C GLU A 23 -16.03 -11.13 3.22
N ASP A 24 -15.40 -11.65 2.15
CA ASP A 24 -14.08 -12.27 2.23
C ASP A 24 -12.95 -11.39 1.67
N ILE A 25 -13.19 -10.68 0.57
CA ILE A 25 -12.15 -9.97 -0.18
C ILE A 25 -12.12 -8.48 0.14
N SER A 26 -13.27 -7.84 0.34
CA SER A 26 -13.31 -6.40 0.62
C SER A 26 -12.49 -6.01 1.86
N PRO A 27 -12.49 -6.78 2.99
CA PRO A 27 -11.63 -6.45 4.12
C PRO A 27 -10.13 -6.48 3.75
N ILE A 28 -9.69 -7.44 2.94
CA ILE A 28 -8.30 -7.55 2.51
C ILE A 28 -7.91 -6.35 1.65
N ILE A 29 -8.68 -6.07 0.59
CA ILE A 29 -8.42 -4.99 -0.35
C ILE A 29 -8.49 -3.62 0.34
N TYR A 30 -9.55 -3.38 1.12
CA TYR A 30 -9.77 -2.08 1.71
C TYR A 30 -8.74 -1.72 2.78
N ASN A 31 -8.32 -2.68 3.59
CA ASN A 31 -7.32 -2.45 4.62
C ASN A 31 -5.88 -2.35 4.07
N ASN A 32 -5.56 -3.08 3.01
CA ASN A 32 -4.17 -3.19 2.53
C ASN A 32 -3.88 -2.37 1.27
N CYS A 33 -4.88 -2.09 0.42
CA CYS A 33 -4.66 -1.48 -0.90
C CYS A 33 -5.17 -0.05 -1.01
N THR A 34 -6.34 0.27 -0.43
CA THR A 34 -7.00 1.58 -0.63
C THR A 34 -6.24 2.74 -0.02
N SER A 35 -5.31 2.51 0.92
CA SER A 35 -4.46 3.58 1.44
C SER A 35 -3.64 4.27 0.34
N CYS A 36 -3.32 3.55 -0.74
CA CYS A 36 -2.60 4.07 -1.90
C CYS A 36 -3.48 4.08 -3.16
N HIS A 37 -4.34 3.08 -3.34
CA HIS A 37 -5.15 2.89 -4.54
C HIS A 37 -6.54 3.57 -4.40
N ARG A 38 -6.51 4.91 -4.29
CA ARG A 38 -7.69 5.80 -4.26
C ARG A 38 -7.36 7.14 -4.92
N PRO A 39 -8.36 7.99 -5.23
CA PRO A 39 -8.11 9.32 -5.81
C PRO A 39 -7.14 10.16 -4.98
N ASN A 40 -6.30 10.93 -5.64
CA ASN A 40 -5.29 11.83 -5.06
C ASN A 40 -4.17 11.14 -4.28
N GLU A 41 -3.95 9.85 -4.48
CA GLU A 41 -2.83 9.09 -3.91
C GLU A 41 -1.97 8.47 -5.03
N ILE A 42 -0.79 7.96 -4.69
CA ILE A 42 0.16 7.40 -5.65
C ILE A 42 -0.43 6.33 -6.58
N GLY A 43 -1.41 5.59 -6.12
CA GLY A 43 -2.13 4.57 -6.87
C GLY A 43 -3.42 5.03 -7.53
N ALA A 44 -3.67 6.36 -7.65
CA ALA A 44 -4.90 6.93 -8.20
C ALA A 44 -5.22 6.48 -9.63
N PHE A 45 -4.22 6.08 -10.41
CA PHE A 45 -4.39 5.51 -11.75
C PHE A 45 -5.10 4.14 -11.75
N LEU A 46 -5.20 3.48 -10.60
CA LEU A 46 -5.85 2.17 -10.39
C LEU A 46 -6.62 2.19 -9.05
N PRO A 47 -7.73 2.92 -8.93
CA PRO A 47 -8.51 2.96 -7.69
C PRO A 47 -9.12 1.58 -7.39
N LEU A 48 -9.21 1.23 -6.10
CA LEU A 48 -9.71 -0.07 -5.62
C LEU A 48 -10.74 0.11 -4.48
N GLU A 49 -11.59 1.12 -4.59
CA GLU A 49 -12.53 1.51 -3.53
C GLU A 49 -13.93 0.87 -3.66
N ASN A 50 -14.14 0.01 -4.65
CA ASN A 50 -15.42 -0.69 -4.80
C ASN A 50 -15.25 -2.01 -5.56
N TYR A 51 -16.26 -2.86 -5.46
CA TYR A 51 -16.26 -4.15 -6.16
C TYR A 51 -15.94 -4.05 -7.65
N GLN A 52 -16.53 -3.09 -8.37
CA GLN A 52 -16.37 -3.01 -9.82
C GLN A 52 -14.92 -2.72 -10.22
N ASP A 53 -14.25 -1.83 -9.49
CA ASP A 53 -12.85 -1.49 -9.72
C ASP A 53 -11.94 -2.69 -9.44
N VAL A 54 -12.16 -3.38 -8.33
CA VAL A 54 -11.42 -4.59 -7.97
C VAL A 54 -11.70 -5.72 -8.96
N TYR A 55 -12.96 -5.93 -9.36
CA TYR A 55 -13.36 -6.94 -10.35
C TYR A 55 -12.69 -6.71 -11.71
N ASN A 56 -12.68 -5.47 -12.19
CA ASN A 56 -12.06 -5.13 -13.48
C ASN A 56 -10.56 -5.42 -13.48
N ASN A 57 -9.90 -5.27 -12.34
CA ASN A 57 -8.45 -5.44 -12.18
C ASN A 57 -8.04 -6.75 -11.50
N ARG A 58 -8.99 -7.66 -11.22
CA ARG A 58 -8.78 -8.86 -10.41
C ARG A 58 -7.61 -9.72 -10.84
N SER A 59 -7.41 -9.90 -12.15
CA SER A 59 -6.30 -10.72 -12.68
C SER A 59 -4.95 -10.05 -12.47
N LEU A 60 -4.88 -8.73 -12.59
CA LEU A 60 -3.68 -7.95 -12.29
C LEU A 60 -3.39 -7.99 -10.79
N ILE A 61 -4.41 -7.81 -9.95
CA ILE A 61 -4.26 -7.87 -8.49
C ILE A 61 -3.69 -9.24 -8.10
N ALA A 62 -4.30 -10.34 -8.54
CA ALA A 62 -3.81 -11.69 -8.24
C ALA A 62 -2.36 -11.90 -8.70
N TYR A 63 -2.00 -11.38 -9.86
CA TYR A 63 -0.64 -11.45 -10.40
C TYR A 63 0.38 -10.71 -9.53
N VAL A 64 0.09 -9.46 -9.16
CA VAL A 64 1.05 -8.62 -8.43
C VAL A 64 1.21 -8.99 -6.95
N ILE A 65 0.23 -9.67 -6.35
CA ILE A 65 0.32 -10.13 -4.95
C ILE A 65 0.89 -11.53 -4.81
N GLY A 66 1.13 -12.26 -5.89
CA GLY A 66 1.75 -13.59 -5.80
C GLY A 66 1.20 -14.65 -6.75
N GLY A 67 0.58 -14.23 -7.85
CA GLY A 67 -0.15 -15.09 -8.79
C GLY A 67 0.68 -15.94 -9.73
N ASP A 68 1.99 -15.84 -9.77
CA ASP A 68 2.86 -16.71 -10.55
C ASP A 68 3.85 -17.41 -9.61
N ASP A 69 4.03 -18.74 -9.75
CA ASP A 69 4.96 -19.52 -8.92
C ASP A 69 6.40 -19.00 -9.01
N ASP A 70 6.78 -18.40 -10.14
CA ASP A 70 8.07 -17.74 -10.32
C ASP A 70 8.16 -16.40 -9.55
N LEU A 71 7.04 -15.73 -9.28
CA LEU A 71 6.98 -14.48 -8.53
C LEU A 71 6.85 -14.69 -7.01
N ARG A 72 6.33 -15.81 -6.57
CA ARG A 72 6.33 -16.20 -5.14
C ARG A 72 7.74 -16.40 -4.59
N HIS A 73 8.71 -16.69 -5.44
CA HIS A 73 10.13 -16.80 -5.09
C HIS A 73 10.93 -15.52 -5.34
N GLY A 74 10.32 -14.50 -5.97
CA GLY A 74 10.84 -13.15 -6.10
C GLY A 74 9.83 -12.19 -5.52
N ASN A 75 10.22 -11.30 -4.67
CA ASN A 75 9.42 -10.32 -3.94
C ASN A 75 8.09 -9.97 -4.61
N PRO A 76 6.95 -10.08 -3.91
CA PRO A 76 5.68 -9.63 -4.46
C PRO A 76 5.81 -8.16 -4.86
N ILE A 77 5.20 -7.80 -6.01
CA ILE A 77 5.24 -6.41 -6.49
C ILE A 77 4.37 -5.54 -5.58
N MET A 78 3.29 -6.11 -5.04
CA MET A 78 2.35 -5.44 -4.12
C MET A 78 2.08 -6.29 -2.88
N PRO A 79 1.97 -5.67 -1.70
CA PRO A 79 2.32 -4.28 -1.38
C PRO A 79 3.79 -3.96 -1.69
N PRO A 80 4.14 -2.71 -2.09
CA PRO A 80 5.52 -2.37 -2.42
C PRO A 80 6.40 -2.45 -1.17
N TRP A 81 7.64 -2.92 -1.35
CA TRP A 81 8.63 -3.08 -0.28
C TRP A 81 8.13 -3.90 0.91
N PRO A 82 7.74 -5.16 0.70
CA PRO A 82 7.38 -6.01 1.82
C PRO A 82 8.61 -6.21 2.70
N PRO A 83 8.51 -5.95 4.02
CA PRO A 83 9.62 -6.19 4.92
C PRO A 83 9.92 -7.68 5.02
N ASP A 84 11.19 -8.03 5.22
CA ASP A 84 11.59 -9.40 5.56
C ASP A 84 11.17 -9.71 7.00
N ARG A 85 10.06 -10.39 7.16
CA ARG A 85 9.48 -10.75 8.46
C ARG A 85 10.27 -11.81 9.22
N GLU A 86 11.14 -12.56 8.55
CA GLU A 86 12.07 -13.48 9.23
C GLU A 86 13.14 -12.69 9.97
N PHE A 87 13.48 -11.49 9.49
CA PHE A 87 14.44 -10.63 10.13
C PHE A 87 13.83 -9.81 11.29
N SER A 88 12.72 -9.10 11.03
CA SER A 88 12.02 -8.29 12.03
C SER A 88 10.62 -7.94 11.57
N THR A 89 9.70 -7.76 12.52
CA THR A 89 8.38 -7.17 12.26
C THR A 89 8.43 -5.67 12.50
N LEU A 90 7.86 -4.87 11.60
CA LEU A 90 7.80 -3.43 11.70
C LEU A 90 6.41 -2.98 12.15
N LEU A 91 6.35 -1.87 12.86
CA LEU A 91 5.07 -1.24 13.21
C LEU A 91 4.40 -0.72 11.93
N ASN A 92 3.12 -1.06 11.74
CA ASN A 92 2.32 -0.68 10.57
C ASN A 92 2.91 -1.18 9.22
N GLU A 93 3.65 -2.29 9.23
CA GLU A 93 4.12 -2.90 7.99
C GLU A 93 2.93 -3.27 7.08
N ARG A 94 3.10 -3.06 5.78
CA ARG A 94 2.13 -3.50 4.78
C ARG A 94 2.53 -4.88 4.29
N TYR A 95 1.72 -5.85 4.63
CA TYR A 95 1.99 -7.24 4.34
C TYR A 95 0.67 -7.99 4.15
N LEU A 96 0.64 -8.84 3.14
CA LEU A 96 -0.41 -9.84 2.99
C LEU A 96 0.17 -11.19 3.40
N ASP A 97 -0.52 -11.92 4.25
CA ASP A 97 -0.11 -13.28 4.57
C ASP A 97 -0.52 -14.27 3.46
N ASP A 98 0.03 -15.48 3.51
CA ASP A 98 -0.23 -16.49 2.48
C ASP A 98 -1.72 -16.85 2.39
N VAL A 99 -2.46 -16.77 3.51
CA VAL A 99 -3.89 -17.07 3.55
C VAL A 99 -4.68 -15.98 2.83
N GLU A 100 -4.34 -14.72 3.04
CA GLU A 100 -4.96 -13.57 2.35
C GLU A 100 -4.67 -13.62 0.85
N ILE A 101 -3.43 -13.94 0.47
CA ILE A 101 -3.03 -14.09 -0.93
C ILE A 101 -3.81 -15.24 -1.60
N ASP A 102 -3.82 -16.41 -0.98
CA ASP A 102 -4.54 -17.57 -1.51
C ASP A 102 -6.04 -17.28 -1.63
N LEU A 103 -6.63 -16.59 -0.65
CA LEU A 103 -8.05 -16.25 -0.67
C LEU A 103 -8.41 -15.34 -1.86
N VAL A 104 -7.59 -14.33 -2.16
CA VAL A 104 -7.79 -13.45 -3.33
C VAL A 104 -7.61 -14.23 -4.63
N ILE A 105 -6.59 -15.09 -4.74
CA ILE A 105 -6.34 -15.91 -5.93
C ILE A 105 -7.51 -16.86 -6.17
N ASP A 106 -7.96 -17.57 -5.13
CA ASP A 106 -9.08 -18.52 -5.21
C ASP A 106 -10.39 -17.81 -5.58
N TRP A 107 -10.63 -16.60 -5.05
CA TRP A 107 -11.76 -15.78 -5.44
C TRP A 107 -11.75 -15.46 -6.95
N VAL A 108 -10.58 -15.03 -7.47
CA VAL A 108 -10.41 -14.77 -8.91
C VAL A 108 -10.67 -16.03 -9.74
N GLN A 109 -10.15 -17.19 -9.32
CA GLN A 109 -10.35 -18.47 -10.01
C GLN A 109 -11.80 -18.94 -9.99
N GLN A 110 -12.57 -18.60 -8.94
CA GLN A 110 -14.00 -18.90 -8.83
C GLN A 110 -14.88 -17.94 -9.64
N GLY A 111 -14.28 -17.00 -10.40
CA GLY A 111 -15.01 -16.05 -11.24
C GLY A 111 -15.32 -14.72 -10.55
N ALA A 112 -14.71 -14.49 -9.40
CA ALA A 112 -14.75 -13.25 -8.65
C ALA A 112 -16.19 -12.76 -8.29
N PRO A 113 -17.03 -13.59 -7.68
CA PRO A 113 -18.41 -13.19 -7.35
C PRO A 113 -18.45 -12.07 -6.31
N GLN A 114 -19.46 -11.17 -6.44
CA GLN A 114 -19.62 -10.04 -5.51
C GLN A 114 -20.09 -10.47 -4.12
N GLY A 115 -21.03 -11.39 -4.04
CA GLY A 115 -21.73 -11.68 -2.80
C GLY A 115 -22.88 -10.70 -2.53
N ASN A 116 -23.26 -10.56 -1.26
CA ASN A 116 -24.29 -9.61 -0.83
C ASN A 116 -23.63 -8.24 -0.56
N PRO A 117 -23.95 -7.18 -1.35
CA PRO A 117 -23.35 -5.84 -1.16
C PRO A 117 -23.64 -5.23 0.23
N ASP A 118 -24.71 -5.62 0.91
CA ASP A 118 -25.04 -5.11 2.23
C ASP A 118 -24.08 -5.63 3.33
N LEU A 119 -23.27 -6.64 3.00
CA LEU A 119 -22.25 -7.23 3.86
C LEU A 119 -20.83 -6.80 3.51
N GLU A 120 -20.69 -5.88 2.54
CA GLU A 120 -19.40 -5.36 2.15
C GLU A 120 -18.74 -4.58 3.28
N HIS A 121 -17.45 -4.85 3.49
CA HIS A 121 -16.69 -4.16 4.53
C HIS A 121 -16.59 -2.66 4.21
N PRO A 122 -16.72 -1.77 5.19
CA PRO A 122 -16.55 -0.34 4.95
C PRO A 122 -15.09 -0.02 4.62
N ILE A 123 -14.90 0.93 3.71
CA ILE A 123 -13.58 1.49 3.42
C ILE A 123 -13.07 2.22 4.67
N PRO A 124 -11.79 2.05 5.05
CA PRO A 124 -11.19 2.80 6.16
C PRO A 124 -11.28 4.31 5.94
N GLU A 125 -11.48 5.05 7.02
CA GLU A 125 -11.37 6.51 6.97
C GLU A 125 -9.91 6.93 6.89
N PHE A 126 -9.60 7.82 5.96
CA PHE A 126 -8.26 8.38 5.78
C PHE A 126 -8.30 9.86 6.16
N PRO A 127 -7.72 10.26 7.30
CA PRO A 127 -7.75 11.66 7.74
C PRO A 127 -6.94 12.55 6.80
N ASP A 128 -7.48 13.74 6.49
CA ASP A 128 -6.77 14.76 5.68
C ASP A 128 -5.71 15.53 6.50
N GLY A 129 -5.78 15.44 7.82
CA GLY A 129 -4.89 16.14 8.75
C GLY A 129 -3.66 15.33 9.15
N SER A 130 -2.90 15.87 10.14
CA SER A 130 -1.82 15.13 10.78
C SER A 130 -2.35 13.92 11.55
N ALA A 131 -1.72 12.76 11.33
CA ALA A 131 -2.01 11.56 12.09
C ALA A 131 -1.40 11.60 13.50
N LEU A 132 -0.42 12.48 13.73
CA LEU A 132 0.30 12.63 15.01
C LEU A 132 -0.27 13.75 15.90
N GLY A 133 -1.23 14.53 15.41
CA GLY A 133 -1.82 15.67 16.11
C GLY A 133 -1.15 16.99 15.74
N GLU A 134 -1.22 17.98 16.65
CA GLU A 134 -0.64 19.31 16.43
C GLU A 134 0.88 19.24 16.52
N PRO A 135 1.64 19.68 15.50
CA PRO A 135 3.09 19.62 15.51
C PRO A 135 3.71 20.78 16.32
N ASP A 136 4.84 20.52 16.98
CA ASP A 136 5.63 21.57 17.64
C ASP A 136 6.49 22.36 16.63
N LEU A 137 6.91 21.71 15.53
CA LEU A 137 7.71 22.30 14.46
C LEU A 137 7.17 21.87 13.10
N ILE A 138 7.13 22.83 12.17
CA ILE A 138 6.75 22.59 10.77
C ILE A 138 7.87 23.11 9.88
N PHE A 139 8.30 22.27 8.95
CA PHE A 139 9.19 22.66 7.87
C PHE A 139 8.43 22.58 6.56
N GLU A 140 8.45 23.65 5.80
CA GLU A 140 7.81 23.73 4.50
C GLU A 140 8.86 24.02 3.43
N MET A 141 8.68 23.47 2.24
CA MET A 141 9.51 23.79 1.08
C MET A 141 9.29 25.25 0.69
N GLU A 142 10.36 26.00 0.48
CA GLU A 142 10.31 27.40 0.05
C GLU A 142 9.79 27.55 -1.38
N GLU A 143 10.12 26.59 -2.24
CA GLU A 143 9.70 26.53 -3.64
C GLU A 143 9.19 25.13 -4.00
N SER A 144 8.32 25.08 -5.00
CA SER A 144 7.86 23.80 -5.54
C SER A 144 8.94 23.18 -6.43
N HIS A 145 9.21 21.90 -6.25
CA HIS A 145 10.03 21.13 -7.19
C HIS A 145 9.14 20.51 -8.28
N PHE A 146 9.55 20.66 -9.54
CA PHE A 146 8.83 20.08 -10.69
C PHE A 146 9.42 18.72 -11.03
N VAL A 147 8.58 17.68 -10.94
CA VAL A 147 8.91 16.31 -11.34
C VAL A 147 8.50 16.10 -12.80
N GLU A 148 9.44 15.69 -13.66
CA GLU A 148 9.13 15.39 -15.05
C GLU A 148 8.36 14.07 -15.17
N GLY A 149 7.28 14.07 -15.96
CA GLY A 149 6.45 12.88 -16.22
C GLY A 149 7.06 11.95 -17.28
N ASN A 150 8.33 11.57 -17.10
CA ASN A 150 9.11 10.77 -18.07
C ASN A 150 9.26 9.29 -17.67
N TYR A 151 8.59 8.83 -16.61
CA TYR A 151 8.69 7.49 -16.01
C TYR A 151 10.06 7.16 -15.40
N GLU A 152 10.90 8.17 -15.15
CA GLU A 152 12.15 8.04 -14.42
C GLU A 152 11.96 8.52 -12.98
N ASP A 153 12.64 7.89 -12.03
CA ASP A 153 12.63 8.32 -10.64
C ASP A 153 13.45 9.60 -10.48
N ASP A 154 12.88 10.59 -9.78
CA ASP A 154 13.55 11.85 -9.43
C ASP A 154 13.96 11.79 -7.96
N TYR A 155 15.26 11.70 -7.71
CA TYR A 155 15.84 11.66 -6.36
C TYR A 155 16.38 13.04 -5.98
N ARG A 156 15.60 13.80 -5.25
CA ARG A 156 15.93 15.17 -4.89
C ARG A 156 16.00 15.36 -3.38
N CYS A 157 17.09 15.95 -2.90
CA CYS A 157 17.30 16.29 -1.50
C CYS A 157 17.00 17.77 -1.24
N PHE A 158 16.33 18.04 -0.12
CA PHE A 158 16.02 19.37 0.36
C PHE A 158 16.53 19.51 1.78
N VAL A 159 17.21 20.62 2.09
CA VAL A 159 17.78 20.88 3.41
C VAL A 159 16.87 21.81 4.19
N PHE A 160 16.52 21.43 5.41
CA PHE A 160 15.78 22.25 6.35
C PHE A 160 16.65 22.53 7.57
N SER A 161 16.91 23.80 7.83
CA SER A 161 17.70 24.19 9.00
C SER A 161 16.89 24.12 10.28
N LEU A 162 17.38 23.33 11.23
CA LEU A 162 16.85 23.30 12.58
C LEU A 162 17.62 24.33 13.42
N GLU A 163 17.04 25.54 13.60
CA GLU A 163 17.62 26.61 14.38
C GLU A 163 17.26 26.45 15.86
N ASN A 164 17.91 25.52 16.55
CA ASN A 164 17.72 25.30 17.98
C ASN A 164 18.96 25.69 18.77
N GLU A 165 18.79 26.50 19.82
CA GLU A 165 19.86 26.88 20.75
C GLU A 165 20.10 25.80 21.85
N GLN A 166 19.16 24.88 22.02
CA GLN A 166 19.19 23.86 23.05
C GLN A 166 18.93 22.49 22.42
N GLU A 167 19.39 21.45 23.09
CA GLU A 167 19.10 20.06 22.71
C GLU A 167 17.60 19.81 22.69
N ILE A 168 17.11 19.19 21.61
CA ILE A 168 15.71 18.84 21.41
C ILE A 168 15.61 17.34 21.31
N GLU A 169 14.68 16.73 22.04
CA GLU A 169 14.31 15.34 21.88
C GLU A 169 13.19 15.23 20.84
N LEU A 170 13.43 14.46 19.79
CA LEU A 170 12.46 14.23 18.72
C LEU A 170 11.67 12.94 19.03
N SER A 171 10.36 13.08 19.22
CA SER A 171 9.47 11.95 19.50
C SER A 171 8.84 11.37 18.25
N ALA A 172 8.58 12.18 17.23
CA ALA A 172 7.94 11.77 15.99
C ALA A 172 8.21 12.75 14.85
N ILE A 173 8.18 12.24 13.63
CA ILE A 173 8.22 13.03 12.39
C ILE A 173 7.08 12.56 11.50
N GLU A 174 6.36 13.48 10.89
CA GLU A 174 5.38 13.21 9.86
C GLU A 174 5.79 13.93 8.58
N PHE A 175 5.86 13.18 7.47
CA PHE A 175 6.08 13.75 6.16
C PHE A 175 4.75 13.83 5.40
N ARG A 176 4.46 15.00 4.86
CA ARG A 176 3.22 15.26 4.10
C ARG A 176 3.56 15.84 2.74
N PRO A 177 3.58 15.02 1.67
CA PRO A 177 3.86 15.53 0.34
C PRO A 177 2.75 16.46 -0.16
N GLY A 178 3.12 17.54 -0.84
CA GLY A 178 2.17 18.45 -1.48
C GLY A 178 1.41 17.81 -2.64
N ASN A 179 2.06 16.85 -3.33
CA ASN A 179 1.43 16.02 -4.36
C ASN A 179 1.66 14.55 -4.04
N ARG A 180 0.64 13.89 -3.49
CA ARG A 180 0.68 12.47 -3.12
C ARG A 180 0.69 11.53 -4.30
N GLU A 181 0.27 11.98 -5.48
CA GLU A 181 0.33 11.16 -6.71
C GLU A 181 1.75 11.08 -7.30
N ALA A 182 2.61 12.07 -7.00
CA ALA A 182 3.96 12.13 -7.51
C ALA A 182 5.02 11.62 -6.53
N VAL A 183 4.78 11.75 -5.22
CA VAL A 183 5.78 11.40 -4.20
C VAL A 183 5.55 9.98 -3.68
N HIS A 184 6.44 9.07 -4.04
CA HIS A 184 6.36 7.68 -3.65
C HIS A 184 6.84 7.45 -2.20
N HIS A 185 7.96 8.05 -1.80
CA HIS A 185 8.49 7.97 -0.44
C HIS A 185 9.42 9.15 -0.13
N ALA A 186 9.73 9.33 1.13
CA ALA A 186 10.75 10.26 1.59
C ALA A 186 11.69 9.57 2.59
N ILE A 187 12.97 9.92 2.52
CA ILE A 187 13.98 9.52 3.50
C ILE A 187 14.40 10.78 4.24
N ILE A 188 14.27 10.76 5.56
CA ILE A 188 14.64 11.89 6.40
C ILE A 188 15.91 11.53 7.17
N THR A 189 16.93 12.37 7.04
CA THR A 189 18.21 12.18 7.72
C THR A 189 18.57 13.44 8.49
N TYR A 190 19.24 13.27 9.63
CA TYR A 190 19.84 14.36 10.37
C TYR A 190 21.32 14.47 9.99
N VAL A 191 21.75 15.68 9.68
CA VAL A 191 23.15 16.02 9.43
C VAL A 191 23.60 17.18 10.31
N PRO A 192 24.89 17.29 10.69
CA PRO A 192 25.39 18.44 11.42
C PRO A 192 25.13 19.75 10.70
N HIS A 193 24.90 20.83 11.46
CA HIS A 193 24.65 22.15 10.89
C HIS A 193 25.71 22.58 9.87
N GLY A 194 25.27 23.04 8.72
CA GLY A 194 26.12 23.46 7.61
C GLY A 194 26.75 22.33 6.78
N ALA A 195 26.55 21.07 7.14
CA ALA A 195 27.17 19.94 6.42
C ALA A 195 26.65 19.79 5.01
N ALA A 196 25.42 20.20 4.73
CA ALA A 196 24.77 20.11 3.42
C ALA A 196 24.74 21.44 2.62
N ASP A 197 25.14 22.57 3.20
CA ASP A 197 25.02 23.89 2.58
C ASP A 197 25.76 24.00 1.24
N HIS A 198 26.88 23.28 1.10
CA HIS A 198 27.64 23.27 -0.15
C HIS A 198 26.89 22.52 -1.27
N LEU A 199 26.09 21.52 -0.95
CA LEU A 199 25.35 20.70 -1.91
C LEU A 199 24.19 21.49 -2.53
N GLU A 200 23.49 22.31 -1.77
CA GLU A 200 22.42 23.16 -2.27
C GLU A 200 22.92 24.24 -3.25
N ASN A 201 24.21 24.59 -3.18
CA ASN A 201 24.81 25.58 -4.08
C ASN A 201 25.39 24.95 -5.36
N GLU A 202 25.47 23.64 -5.47
CA GLU A 202 25.99 22.93 -6.66
C GLU A 202 24.96 22.84 -7.79
N ASP A 203 23.67 22.93 -7.48
CA ASP A 203 22.59 22.84 -8.44
C ASP A 203 21.93 24.24 -8.64
N ASN A 204 21.46 24.49 -9.85
CA ASN A 204 20.72 25.73 -10.17
C ASN A 204 19.23 25.65 -9.88
N GLN A 205 18.77 24.49 -9.36
CA GLN A 205 17.39 24.25 -8.95
C GLN A 205 17.29 24.18 -7.43
N TYR A 206 16.11 24.41 -6.90
CA TYR A 206 15.84 24.25 -5.49
C TYR A 206 16.09 22.81 -5.03
N GLY A 207 16.85 22.65 -3.97
CA GLY A 207 17.41 21.37 -3.54
C GLY A 207 18.58 20.90 -4.43
N TYR A 208 19.03 19.68 -4.25
CA TYR A 208 20.11 19.08 -5.05
C TYR A 208 19.83 17.63 -5.39
N GLU A 209 20.42 17.15 -6.48
CA GLU A 209 20.31 15.74 -6.90
C GLU A 209 21.04 14.83 -5.91
N CYS A 210 20.39 13.75 -5.48
CA CYS A 210 20.96 12.79 -4.56
C CYS A 210 20.46 11.38 -4.87
N TYR A 211 21.24 10.37 -4.53
CA TYR A 211 20.91 8.96 -4.72
C TYR A 211 20.61 8.53 -6.17
N GLY A 212 21.20 9.18 -7.17
CA GLY A 212 21.08 8.81 -8.56
C GLY A 212 22.12 7.80 -9.02
#